data_eb681de638b72a5f305728b69e31c20e
#
_entry.id   eb681de638b72a5f305728b69e31c20e
#
_cell.length_a   1.000
_cell.length_b   1.000
_cell.length_c   1.000
_cell.angle_alpha   90.00
_cell.angle_beta   90.00
_cell.angle_gamma   90.00
#
_symmetry.space_group_name_H-M   'P 1'
#
loop_
_entity.id
_entity.type
_entity.pdbx_description
1 polymer ?
#
loop_
_entity_poly.entity_id
_entity_poly.type
_entity_poly.pdbx_seq_one_letter_code
_entity_poly.pdbx_strand_id
1 'polypeptide(L)'
;MSNIKLYMKQAWNLMKQNRLFTGIYVVGTALAIATTMIMAIVYYVKIAPIYPEVNRDRTLVMELAREKVGTMTNMSSWSLKAVKEWFYPLKNAEVVSAEVKTYGDANKDYIQPKDRSGDFQIYAKYTDPNFFRVYDFRFIEGKPFSEADWQSAVHSAVITDAMAKRLYGDTKDVVGKMFTMNYMDYQVVGVVEAPSFLCKNSF
;
A
#
# COMPACT_ATOMS: atom_id res chain seq x y z
N MET A 1 -36.35 -29.61 25.99
CA MET A 1 -36.51 -28.26 25.41
C MET A 1 -37.29 -27.26 26.27
N SER A 2 -37.93 -27.67 27.37
CA SER A 2 -38.73 -26.75 28.21
C SER A 2 -37.89 -25.88 29.18
N ASN A 3 -36.73 -26.34 29.64
CA ASN A 3 -35.94 -25.65 30.67
C ASN A 3 -35.28 -24.37 30.14
N ILE A 4 -34.86 -24.32 28.86
CA ILE A 4 -34.24 -23.12 28.28
C ILE A 4 -35.21 -21.94 28.21
N LYS A 5 -36.50 -22.19 27.87
CA LYS A 5 -37.52 -21.14 27.87
C LYS A 5 -37.78 -20.57 29.27
N LEU A 6 -37.73 -21.44 30.28
CA LEU A 6 -37.89 -21.02 31.66
C LEU A 6 -36.74 -20.14 32.13
N TYR A 7 -35.48 -20.54 31.84
CA TYR A 7 -34.29 -19.75 32.17
C TYR A 7 -34.25 -18.40 31.44
N MET A 8 -34.64 -18.38 30.19
CA MET A 8 -34.75 -17.13 29.40
C MET A 8 -35.78 -16.17 30.02
N LYS A 9 -36.95 -16.68 30.44
CA LYS A 9 -37.98 -15.86 31.08
C LYS A 9 -37.54 -15.34 32.47
N GLN A 10 -36.82 -16.13 33.24
CA GLN A 10 -36.27 -15.72 34.53
C GLN A 10 -35.18 -14.64 34.32
N ALA A 11 -34.25 -14.85 33.40
CA ALA A 11 -33.22 -13.87 33.06
C ALA A 11 -33.85 -12.53 32.62
N TRP A 12 -34.86 -12.57 31.76
CA TRP A 12 -35.58 -11.37 31.32
C TRP A 12 -36.25 -10.60 32.46
N ASN A 13 -36.84 -11.32 33.43
CA ASN A 13 -37.46 -10.69 34.59
C ASN A 13 -36.41 -10.04 35.51
N LEU A 14 -35.26 -10.70 35.74
CA LEU A 14 -34.15 -10.16 36.51
C LEU A 14 -33.58 -8.89 35.86
N MET A 15 -33.44 -8.89 34.53
CA MET A 15 -33.00 -7.73 33.78
C MET A 15 -33.96 -6.53 33.93
N LYS A 16 -35.26 -6.76 33.93
CA LYS A 16 -36.27 -5.71 34.14
C LYS A 16 -36.29 -5.16 35.58
N GLN A 17 -35.98 -5.98 36.55
CA GLN A 17 -35.93 -5.56 37.95
C GLN A 17 -34.74 -4.65 38.25
N ASN A 18 -33.60 -4.92 37.62
CA ASN A 18 -32.36 -4.21 37.84
C ASN A 18 -31.88 -3.45 36.57
N ARG A 19 -32.69 -2.55 36.07
CA ARG A 19 -32.48 -1.85 34.79
C ARG A 19 -31.12 -1.16 34.68
N LEU A 20 -30.68 -0.50 35.76
CA LEU A 20 -29.41 0.25 35.77
C LEU A 20 -28.21 -0.70 35.64
N PHE A 21 -28.16 -1.75 36.45
CA PHE A 21 -27.07 -2.74 36.36
C PHE A 21 -27.10 -3.48 35.04
N THR A 22 -28.28 -3.85 34.54
CA THR A 22 -28.44 -4.49 33.23
C THR A 22 -27.92 -3.59 32.12
N GLY A 23 -28.24 -2.29 32.17
CA GLY A 23 -27.70 -1.31 31.20
C GLY A 23 -26.19 -1.24 31.23
N ILE A 24 -25.59 -1.17 32.41
CA ILE A 24 -24.12 -1.14 32.56
C ILE A 24 -23.49 -2.43 32.00
N TYR A 25 -24.03 -3.60 32.30
CA TYR A 25 -23.51 -4.87 31.78
C TYR A 25 -23.64 -4.96 30.26
N VAL A 26 -24.79 -4.59 29.70
CA VAL A 26 -25.01 -4.64 28.25
C VAL A 26 -24.06 -3.68 27.52
N VAL A 27 -23.94 -2.44 28.00
CA VAL A 27 -23.03 -1.46 27.39
C VAL A 27 -21.59 -1.90 27.57
N GLY A 28 -21.19 -2.37 28.75
CA GLY A 28 -19.82 -2.83 29.00
C GLY A 28 -19.43 -4.02 28.13
N THR A 29 -20.31 -5.03 28.03
CA THR A 29 -20.04 -6.19 27.15
C THR A 29 -20.05 -5.84 25.68
N ALA A 30 -20.96 -4.98 25.23
CA ALA A 30 -21.00 -4.50 23.85
C ALA A 30 -19.71 -3.74 23.49
N LEU A 31 -19.25 -2.86 24.39
CA LEU A 31 -17.99 -2.12 24.20
C LEU A 31 -16.77 -3.05 24.16
N ALA A 32 -16.71 -4.04 25.07
CA ALA A 32 -15.63 -5.03 25.10
C ALA A 32 -15.57 -5.84 23.79
N ILE A 33 -16.71 -6.31 23.30
CA ILE A 33 -16.80 -7.04 22.03
C ILE A 33 -16.39 -6.13 20.88
N ALA A 34 -16.89 -4.89 20.81
CA ALA A 34 -16.57 -3.96 19.75
C ALA A 34 -15.07 -3.64 19.70
N THR A 35 -14.44 -3.37 20.84
CA THR A 35 -12.99 -3.10 20.90
C THR A 35 -12.16 -4.32 20.50
N THR A 36 -12.55 -5.51 20.92
CA THR A 36 -11.87 -6.76 20.54
C THR A 36 -11.97 -6.99 19.01
N MET A 37 -13.16 -6.78 18.45
CA MET A 37 -13.36 -6.90 17.00
C MET A 37 -12.54 -5.86 16.21
N ILE A 38 -12.50 -4.61 16.67
CA ILE A 38 -11.69 -3.56 16.03
C ILE A 38 -10.22 -3.97 16.06
N MET A 39 -9.70 -4.42 17.19
CA MET A 39 -8.30 -4.88 17.30
C MET A 39 -8.03 -6.07 16.37
N ALA A 40 -8.93 -7.04 16.30
CA ALA A 40 -8.80 -8.18 15.41
C ALA A 40 -8.78 -7.76 13.93
N ILE A 41 -9.65 -6.83 13.52
CA ILE A 41 -9.70 -6.30 12.16
C ILE A 41 -8.41 -5.53 11.83
N VAL A 42 -7.97 -4.65 12.73
CA VAL A 42 -6.71 -3.87 12.52
C VAL A 42 -5.51 -4.80 12.39
N TYR A 43 -5.44 -5.83 13.23
CA TYR A 43 -4.37 -6.83 13.15
C TYR A 43 -4.46 -7.61 11.83
N TYR A 44 -5.63 -8.08 11.46
CA TYR A 44 -5.84 -8.81 10.21
C TYR A 44 -5.44 -7.98 8.98
N VAL A 45 -5.87 -6.71 8.91
CA VAL A 45 -5.51 -5.80 7.80
C VAL A 45 -4.00 -5.60 7.66
N LYS A 46 -3.25 -5.66 8.78
CA LYS A 46 -1.79 -5.51 8.77
C LYS A 46 -1.06 -6.72 8.21
N ILE A 47 -1.58 -7.94 8.41
CA ILE A 47 -0.90 -9.19 8.06
C ILE A 47 -1.53 -9.92 6.88
N ALA A 48 -2.80 -9.62 6.57
CA ALA A 48 -3.50 -10.31 5.50
C ALA A 48 -2.81 -10.06 4.14
N PRO A 49 -2.70 -11.09 3.31
CA PRO A 49 -2.25 -10.94 1.94
C PRO A 49 -3.31 -10.16 1.16
N ILE A 50 -3.02 -8.90 0.85
CA ILE A 50 -3.90 -8.01 0.09
C ILE A 50 -3.17 -7.61 -1.18
N TYR A 51 -3.83 -7.75 -2.32
CA TYR A 51 -3.30 -7.35 -3.63
C TYR A 51 -2.83 -5.88 -3.63
N PRO A 52 -1.64 -5.58 -4.15
CA PRO A 52 -0.62 -6.46 -4.71
C PRO A 52 0.40 -7.01 -3.68
N GLU A 53 0.24 -6.69 -2.40
CA GLU A 53 1.14 -7.09 -1.30
C GLU A 53 0.76 -8.49 -0.77
N VAL A 54 0.73 -9.48 -1.63
CA VAL A 54 0.31 -10.85 -1.28
C VAL A 54 1.29 -11.58 -0.36
N ASN A 55 2.55 -11.15 -0.33
CA ASN A 55 3.63 -11.77 0.46
C ASN A 55 3.99 -10.92 1.70
N ARG A 56 3.02 -10.25 2.32
CA ARG A 56 3.27 -9.38 3.49
C ARG A 56 3.93 -10.10 4.65
N ASP A 57 3.61 -11.36 4.86
CA ASP A 57 4.13 -12.21 5.94
C ASP A 57 5.64 -12.45 5.84
N ARG A 58 6.21 -12.35 4.64
CA ARG A 58 7.64 -12.58 4.36
C ARG A 58 8.36 -11.38 3.72
N THR A 59 7.69 -10.25 3.59
CA THR A 59 8.27 -9.03 3.06
C THR A 59 8.77 -8.14 4.20
N LEU A 60 10.05 -7.81 4.17
CA LEU A 60 10.67 -6.86 5.10
C LEU A 60 10.89 -5.53 4.39
N VAL A 61 10.33 -4.46 4.97
CA VAL A 61 10.51 -3.10 4.46
C VAL A 61 11.44 -2.33 5.39
N MET A 62 12.52 -1.79 4.84
CA MET A 62 13.49 -0.96 5.56
C MET A 62 13.45 0.47 5.04
N GLU A 63 12.81 1.35 5.80
CA GLU A 63 12.62 2.73 5.38
C GLU A 63 13.80 3.65 5.76
N LEU A 64 14.32 3.49 6.97
CA LEU A 64 15.31 4.40 7.53
C LEU A 64 16.50 3.68 8.16
N ALA A 65 17.68 4.21 7.90
CA ALA A 65 18.88 3.92 8.66
C ALA A 65 18.92 4.83 9.90
N ARG A 66 19.24 4.25 11.04
CA ARG A 66 19.47 5.01 12.28
C ARG A 66 20.92 4.86 12.73
N GLU A 67 21.63 5.96 12.76
CA GLU A 67 22.99 6.03 13.26
C GLU A 67 23.03 6.81 14.57
N LYS A 68 23.68 6.25 15.58
CA LYS A 68 23.88 6.92 16.87
C LYS A 68 25.34 7.34 17.00
N VAL A 69 25.57 8.65 17.01
CA VAL A 69 26.89 9.24 17.21
C VAL A 69 26.88 10.04 18.53
N GLY A 70 27.45 9.46 19.58
CA GLY A 70 27.39 10.03 20.92
C GLY A 70 25.95 10.14 21.45
N THR A 71 25.50 11.34 21.75
CA THR A 71 24.11 11.64 22.18
C THR A 71 23.16 11.94 21.05
N MET A 72 23.68 12.15 19.84
CA MET A 72 22.86 12.45 18.65
C MET A 72 22.41 11.17 17.95
N THR A 73 21.18 11.19 17.47
CA THR A 73 20.63 10.13 16.63
C THR A 73 20.32 10.72 15.26
N ASN A 74 21.05 10.29 14.25
CA ASN A 74 20.79 10.64 12.86
C ASN A 74 19.88 9.60 12.24
N MET A 75 18.90 10.06 11.47
CA MET A 75 18.05 9.20 10.64
C MET A 75 18.23 9.61 9.20
N SER A 76 18.48 8.65 8.32
CA SER A 76 18.65 8.88 6.90
C SER A 76 18.01 7.76 6.09
N SER A 77 17.63 8.05 4.85
CA SER A 77 17.27 7.03 3.89
C SER A 77 18.52 6.28 3.41
N TRP A 78 18.36 5.06 2.95
CA TRP A 78 19.43 4.29 2.35
C TRP A 78 19.82 4.88 0.99
N SER A 79 21.11 5.05 0.73
CA SER A 79 21.56 5.41 -0.62
C SER A 79 21.45 4.19 -1.53
N LEU A 80 21.20 4.41 -2.83
CA LEU A 80 21.16 3.33 -3.82
C LEU A 80 22.48 2.54 -3.85
N LYS A 81 23.61 3.21 -3.62
CA LYS A 81 24.92 2.57 -3.52
C LYS A 81 24.95 1.57 -2.34
N ALA A 82 24.50 1.97 -1.16
CA ALA A 82 24.45 1.09 0.01
C ALA A 82 23.51 -0.10 -0.23
N VAL A 83 22.36 0.12 -0.90
CA VAL A 83 21.45 -0.97 -1.26
C VAL A 83 22.13 -1.97 -2.19
N LYS A 84 22.83 -1.49 -3.22
CA LYS A 84 23.54 -2.34 -4.18
C LYS A 84 24.69 -3.13 -3.55
N GLU A 85 25.43 -2.51 -2.63
CA GLU A 85 26.61 -3.14 -2.01
C GLU A 85 26.22 -4.08 -0.86
N TRP A 86 25.21 -3.77 -0.07
CA TRP A 86 24.90 -4.49 1.18
C TRP A 86 23.67 -5.37 1.09
N PHE A 87 22.64 -4.97 0.35
CA PHE A 87 21.37 -5.69 0.34
C PHE A 87 21.17 -6.58 -0.88
N TYR A 88 21.56 -6.17 -2.09
CA TYR A 88 21.43 -7.02 -3.27
C TYR A 88 22.23 -8.33 -3.20
N PRO A 89 23.44 -8.37 -2.56
CA PRO A 89 24.19 -9.62 -2.42
C PRO A 89 23.66 -10.59 -1.35
N LEU A 90 22.57 -10.24 -0.63
CA LEU A 90 22.05 -11.10 0.44
C LEU A 90 21.52 -12.43 -0.12
N LYS A 91 22.14 -13.52 0.31
CA LYS A 91 21.77 -14.88 -0.12
C LYS A 91 20.49 -15.39 0.53
N ASN A 92 20.09 -14.82 1.66
CA ASN A 92 18.89 -15.22 2.41
C ASN A 92 17.63 -14.49 1.97
N ALA A 93 17.75 -13.47 1.12
CA ALA A 93 16.64 -12.78 0.50
C ALA A 93 16.36 -13.38 -0.87
N GLU A 94 15.11 -13.70 -1.15
CA GLU A 94 14.69 -14.19 -2.47
C GLU A 94 14.81 -13.11 -3.53
N VAL A 95 14.36 -11.91 -3.17
CA VAL A 95 14.42 -10.70 -4.01
C VAL A 95 14.65 -9.49 -3.12
N VAL A 96 15.49 -8.58 -3.56
CA VAL A 96 15.67 -7.26 -2.95
C VAL A 96 15.32 -6.21 -3.99
N SER A 97 14.50 -5.25 -3.59
CA SER A 97 14.10 -4.12 -4.42
C SER A 97 14.40 -2.81 -3.72
N ALA A 98 14.87 -1.84 -4.47
CA ALA A 98 15.04 -0.46 -4.02
C ALA A 98 13.88 0.39 -4.50
N GLU A 99 13.32 1.19 -3.58
CA GLU A 99 12.29 2.16 -3.91
C GLU A 99 12.59 3.52 -3.29
N VAL A 100 12.21 4.57 -3.99
CA VAL A 100 12.18 5.93 -3.47
C VAL A 100 10.74 6.41 -3.43
N LYS A 101 10.26 6.69 -2.23
CA LYS A 101 8.93 7.26 -2.02
C LYS A 101 9.03 8.78 -1.98
N THR A 102 8.14 9.43 -2.67
CA THR A 102 7.94 10.86 -2.50
C THR A 102 6.99 11.07 -1.32
N TYR A 103 7.50 11.62 -0.22
CA TYR A 103 6.70 11.87 0.99
C TYR A 103 6.33 13.35 1.12
N GLY A 104 5.09 13.59 1.53
CA GLY A 104 4.58 14.89 1.95
C GLY A 104 4.08 15.79 0.82
N ASP A 105 3.42 16.88 1.23
CA ASP A 105 2.79 17.82 0.29
C ASP A 105 3.79 18.59 -0.59
N ALA A 106 5.03 18.68 -0.18
CA ALA A 106 6.08 19.38 -0.93
C ALA A 106 6.60 18.58 -2.14
N ASN A 107 6.33 17.26 -2.19
CA ASN A 107 6.85 16.36 -3.21
C ASN A 107 5.73 15.69 -4.02
N LYS A 108 4.61 16.37 -4.16
CA LYS A 108 3.52 15.88 -5.01
C LYS A 108 3.91 16.11 -6.47
N ASP A 109 3.91 15.05 -7.25
CA ASP A 109 4.16 15.13 -8.67
C ASP A 109 2.90 15.58 -9.39
N TYR A 110 3.08 16.46 -10.38
CA TYR A 110 1.99 16.99 -11.19
C TYR A 110 2.14 16.50 -12.62
N ILE A 111 1.03 16.00 -13.14
CA ILE A 111 0.94 15.63 -14.55
C ILE A 111 0.07 16.65 -15.26
N GLN A 112 0.54 17.07 -16.41
CA GLN A 112 -0.18 17.90 -17.34
C GLN A 112 -0.69 17.04 -18.49
N PRO A 113 -2.02 16.82 -18.60
CA PRO A 113 -2.59 16.15 -19.75
C PRO A 113 -2.33 16.92 -21.04
N LYS A 114 -2.20 16.23 -22.18
CA LYS A 114 -1.94 16.86 -23.47
C LYS A 114 -3.04 17.84 -23.91
N ASP A 115 -4.27 17.60 -23.48
CA ASP A 115 -5.44 18.47 -23.77
C ASP A 115 -5.48 19.73 -22.91
N ARG A 116 -4.51 19.90 -21.98
CA ARG A 116 -4.45 21.01 -21.04
C ARG A 116 -5.70 21.19 -20.18
N SER A 117 -6.41 20.10 -19.90
CA SER A 117 -7.64 20.11 -19.07
C SER A 117 -7.38 20.47 -17.61
N GLY A 118 -6.14 20.74 -17.25
CA GLY A 118 -5.66 21.12 -15.92
C GLY A 118 -4.69 20.13 -15.35
N ASP A 119 -3.74 20.63 -14.57
CA ASP A 119 -2.78 19.78 -13.86
C ASP A 119 -3.50 18.96 -12.79
N PHE A 120 -3.07 17.73 -12.63
CA PHE A 120 -3.53 16.93 -11.50
C PHE A 120 -2.38 16.27 -10.77
N GLN A 121 -2.59 16.15 -9.49
CA GLN A 121 -1.62 15.58 -8.59
C GLN A 121 -1.66 14.06 -8.62
N ILE A 122 -0.49 13.47 -8.59
CA ILE A 122 -0.28 12.04 -8.45
C ILE A 122 0.70 11.74 -7.33
N TYR A 123 0.72 10.48 -6.94
CA TYR A 123 1.80 9.91 -6.15
C TYR A 123 2.67 9.06 -7.08
N ALA A 124 3.93 9.43 -7.21
CA ALA A 124 4.89 8.66 -7.99
C ALA A 124 5.85 7.91 -7.05
N LYS A 125 6.24 6.73 -7.46
CA LYS A 125 7.22 5.90 -6.79
C LYS A 125 8.29 5.51 -7.79
N TYR A 126 9.53 5.82 -7.48
CA TYR A 126 10.66 5.42 -8.30
C TYR A 126 11.20 4.10 -7.77
N THR A 127 11.24 3.09 -8.63
CA THR A 127 11.59 1.72 -8.25
C THR A 127 12.56 1.10 -9.22
N ASP A 128 13.23 0.03 -8.78
CA ASP A 128 13.95 -0.88 -9.65
C ASP A 128 13.01 -1.95 -10.26
N PRO A 129 13.45 -2.71 -11.27
CA PRO A 129 12.62 -3.77 -11.88
C PRO A 129 12.22 -4.89 -10.92
N ASN A 130 12.98 -5.09 -9.84
CA ASN A 130 12.67 -6.12 -8.83
C ASN A 130 11.40 -5.81 -8.04
N PHE A 131 10.97 -4.56 -8.02
CA PHE A 131 9.72 -4.14 -7.37
C PHE A 131 8.53 -4.99 -7.80
N PHE A 132 8.42 -5.27 -9.09
CA PHE A 132 7.34 -6.10 -9.66
C PHE A 132 7.52 -7.61 -9.40
N ARG A 133 8.66 -8.03 -8.82
CA ARG A 133 8.87 -9.40 -8.32
C ARG A 133 8.52 -9.52 -6.84
N VAL A 134 8.66 -8.42 -6.07
CA VAL A 134 8.27 -8.35 -4.66
C VAL A 134 6.75 -8.26 -4.55
N TYR A 135 6.14 -7.45 -5.39
CA TYR A 135 4.69 -7.18 -5.39
C TYR A 135 4.03 -7.77 -6.63
N ASP A 136 2.94 -8.50 -6.41
CA ASP A 136 2.20 -9.22 -7.48
C ASP A 136 1.16 -8.32 -8.14
N PHE A 137 1.63 -7.43 -9.04
CA PHE A 137 0.75 -6.55 -9.79
C PHE A 137 0.05 -7.27 -10.94
N ARG A 138 -1.25 -7.05 -11.07
CA ARG A 138 -2.04 -7.54 -12.20
C ARG A 138 -1.98 -6.53 -13.33
N PHE A 139 -1.29 -6.89 -14.40
CA PHE A 139 -1.21 -6.08 -15.60
C PHE A 139 -2.47 -6.24 -16.44
N ILE A 140 -3.12 -5.12 -16.75
CA ILE A 140 -4.27 -5.05 -17.67
C ILE A 140 -3.73 -4.97 -19.10
N GLU A 141 -2.63 -4.23 -19.29
CA GLU A 141 -1.94 -4.05 -20.55
C GLU A 141 -0.44 -3.91 -20.32
N GLY A 142 0.37 -4.39 -21.26
CA GLY A 142 1.81 -4.27 -21.20
C GLY A 142 2.48 -5.20 -20.19
N LYS A 143 3.60 -4.76 -19.66
CA LYS A 143 4.46 -5.53 -18.74
C LYS A 143 5.28 -4.59 -17.86
N PRO A 144 5.92 -5.12 -16.78
CA PRO A 144 6.91 -4.36 -16.01
C PRO A 144 8.05 -3.86 -16.91
N PHE A 145 8.66 -2.74 -16.55
CA PHE A 145 9.91 -2.34 -17.18
C PHE A 145 11.04 -3.32 -16.80
N SER A 146 11.94 -3.52 -17.73
CA SER A 146 13.03 -4.49 -17.61
C SER A 146 14.28 -3.88 -17.00
N GLU A 147 15.24 -4.73 -16.63
CA GLU A 147 16.58 -4.30 -16.24
C GLU A 147 17.29 -3.53 -17.37
N ALA A 148 17.06 -3.91 -18.63
CA ALA A 148 17.60 -3.20 -19.78
C ALA A 148 17.02 -1.78 -19.91
N ASP A 149 15.72 -1.60 -19.68
CA ASP A 149 15.08 -0.29 -19.66
C ASP A 149 15.67 0.59 -18.56
N TRP A 150 15.88 0.01 -17.37
CA TRP A 150 16.45 0.73 -16.24
C TRP A 150 17.91 1.13 -16.46
N GLN A 151 18.73 0.26 -17.07
CA GLN A 151 20.13 0.56 -17.39
C GLN A 151 20.26 1.56 -18.55
N SER A 152 19.35 1.54 -19.52
CA SER A 152 19.33 2.50 -20.63
C SER A 152 18.82 3.89 -20.23
N ALA A 153 18.41 4.07 -18.98
CA ALA A 153 17.83 5.31 -18.45
C ALA A 153 16.58 5.80 -19.23
N VAL A 154 15.86 4.89 -19.88
CA VAL A 154 14.55 5.20 -20.48
C VAL A 154 13.58 5.50 -19.35
N HIS A 155 12.90 6.63 -19.44
CA HIS A 155 11.86 7.00 -18.46
C HIS A 155 10.60 6.17 -18.69
N SER A 156 10.65 4.91 -18.29
CA SER A 156 9.52 3.97 -18.37
C SER A 156 8.60 4.11 -17.17
N ALA A 157 7.30 4.12 -17.42
CA ALA A 157 6.30 4.22 -16.36
C ALA A 157 5.27 3.07 -16.44
N VAL A 158 4.95 2.52 -15.29
CA VAL A 158 3.77 1.67 -15.09
C VAL A 158 2.73 2.52 -14.37
N ILE A 159 1.54 2.61 -14.93
CA ILE A 159 0.46 3.46 -14.40
C ILE A 159 -0.74 2.61 -13.97
N THR A 160 -1.56 3.15 -13.08
CA THR A 160 -2.81 2.49 -12.68
C THR A 160 -3.90 2.68 -13.73
N ASP A 161 -4.89 1.79 -13.73
CA ASP A 161 -6.07 1.89 -14.59
C ASP A 161 -6.83 3.22 -14.38
N ALA A 162 -6.90 3.72 -13.15
CA ALA A 162 -7.51 5.00 -12.85
C ALA A 162 -6.75 6.17 -13.50
N MET A 163 -5.41 6.11 -13.47
CA MET A 163 -4.56 7.12 -14.12
C MET A 163 -4.67 7.03 -15.65
N ALA A 164 -4.69 5.81 -16.20
CA ALA A 164 -4.85 5.59 -17.65
C ALA A 164 -6.17 6.19 -18.17
N LYS A 165 -7.28 5.93 -17.48
CA LYS A 165 -8.59 6.52 -17.79
C LYS A 165 -8.55 8.05 -17.73
N ARG A 166 -7.87 8.61 -16.74
CA ARG A 166 -7.80 10.07 -16.57
C ARG A 166 -6.94 10.76 -17.63
N LEU A 167 -5.84 10.12 -18.05
CA LEU A 167 -4.92 10.69 -19.06
C LEU A 167 -5.38 10.46 -20.49
N TYR A 168 -5.95 9.30 -20.77
CA TYR A 168 -6.19 8.84 -22.15
C TYR A 168 -7.65 8.46 -22.43
N GLY A 169 -8.52 8.48 -21.41
CA GLY A 169 -9.93 8.13 -21.54
C GLY A 169 -10.22 6.61 -21.52
N ASP A 170 -9.20 5.78 -21.63
CA ASP A 170 -9.32 4.31 -21.64
C ASP A 170 -8.13 3.65 -20.92
N THR A 171 -8.26 2.35 -20.68
CA THR A 171 -7.20 1.49 -20.15
C THR A 171 -6.53 0.62 -21.22
N LYS A 172 -7.06 0.60 -22.45
CA LYS A 172 -6.52 -0.16 -23.59
C LYS A 172 -5.83 0.77 -24.57
N ASP A 173 -4.88 0.20 -25.31
CA ASP A 173 -4.06 0.93 -26.29
C ASP A 173 -3.33 2.15 -25.65
N VAL A 174 -2.90 1.97 -24.39
CA VAL A 174 -2.21 3.00 -23.60
C VAL A 174 -0.70 2.79 -23.61
N VAL A 175 -0.25 1.56 -23.75
CA VAL A 175 1.17 1.21 -23.82
C VAL A 175 1.82 1.90 -25.02
N GLY A 176 2.98 2.49 -24.80
CA GLY A 176 3.72 3.29 -25.81
C GLY A 176 3.35 4.77 -25.83
N LYS A 177 2.24 5.19 -25.22
CA LYS A 177 1.90 6.61 -25.09
C LYS A 177 2.83 7.31 -24.11
N MET A 178 2.96 8.62 -24.29
CA MET A 178 3.84 9.49 -23.49
C MET A 178 3.01 10.44 -22.65
N PHE A 179 3.48 10.73 -21.45
CA PHE A 179 3.00 11.84 -20.62
C PHE A 179 4.18 12.58 -20.01
N THR A 180 3.96 13.85 -19.66
CA THR A 180 4.99 14.69 -19.05
C THR A 180 4.71 14.82 -17.56
N MET A 181 5.72 14.57 -16.73
CA MET A 181 5.69 14.73 -15.28
C MET A 181 6.97 15.44 -14.85
N ASN A 182 6.83 16.53 -14.08
CA ASN A 182 7.97 17.32 -13.62
C ASN A 182 8.95 17.72 -14.74
N TYR A 183 8.41 18.15 -15.89
CA TYR A 183 9.17 18.55 -17.09
C TYR A 183 9.97 17.42 -17.76
N MET A 184 9.71 16.17 -17.41
CA MET A 184 10.32 15.00 -18.06
C MET A 184 9.23 14.14 -18.70
N ASP A 185 9.54 13.60 -19.88
CA ASP A 185 8.64 12.72 -20.60
C ASP A 185 8.84 11.28 -20.18
N TYR A 186 7.75 10.60 -19.88
CA TYR A 186 7.69 9.20 -19.51
C TYR A 186 6.88 8.41 -20.52
N GLN A 187 7.37 7.23 -20.88
CA GLN A 187 6.66 6.29 -21.73
C GLN A 187 5.91 5.25 -20.89
N VAL A 188 4.63 5.08 -21.15
CA VAL A 188 3.83 4.02 -20.53
C VAL A 188 4.25 2.67 -21.09
N VAL A 189 4.74 1.78 -20.24
CA VAL A 189 5.13 0.40 -20.60
C VAL A 189 4.15 -0.63 -20.05
N GLY A 190 3.32 -0.26 -19.08
CA GLY A 190 2.30 -1.13 -18.53
C GLY A 190 1.20 -0.37 -17.79
N VAL A 191 0.01 -0.98 -17.78
CA VAL A 191 -1.15 -0.53 -17.02
C VAL A 191 -1.52 -1.62 -16.05
N VAL A 192 -1.65 -1.27 -14.77
CA VAL A 192 -2.00 -2.21 -13.69
C VAL A 192 -3.34 -1.87 -13.06
N GLU A 193 -3.97 -2.88 -12.49
CA GLU A 193 -5.13 -2.69 -11.61
C GLU A 193 -4.71 -1.84 -10.41
N ALA A 194 -5.52 -0.83 -10.05
CA ALA A 194 -5.21 0.02 -8.93
C ALA A 194 -5.14 -0.79 -7.62
N PRO A 195 -4.05 -0.66 -6.85
CA PRO A 195 -3.93 -1.38 -5.59
C PRO A 195 -4.91 -0.85 -4.55
N SER A 196 -5.16 -1.65 -3.52
CA SER A 196 -5.96 -1.22 -2.38
C SER A 196 -5.23 -0.11 -1.61
N PHE A 197 -5.98 0.89 -1.12
CA PHE A 197 -5.44 1.93 -0.22
C PHE A 197 -4.85 1.37 1.10
N LEU A 198 -5.10 0.09 1.40
CA LEU A 198 -4.50 -0.63 2.53
C LEU A 198 -3.07 -1.10 2.26
N CYS A 199 -2.61 -1.00 1.02
CA CYS A 199 -1.29 -1.43 0.56
C CYS A 199 -0.31 -0.26 0.56
N LYS A 200 0.25 0.06 1.72
CA LYS A 200 1.12 1.24 1.91
C LYS A 200 2.51 1.10 1.27
N ASN A 201 2.99 -0.13 1.07
CA ASN A 201 4.34 -0.37 0.59
C ASN A 201 4.39 -0.45 -0.93
N SER A 202 3.33 -0.90 -1.56
CA SER A 202 3.23 -1.02 -3.02
C SER A 202 2.59 0.19 -3.69
N PHE A 203 1.99 1.10 -2.87
CA PHE A 203 1.27 2.27 -3.37
C PHE A 203 1.82 3.56 -2.78
#